data_0a6536acab12ba66107b00ab0066d7b2
#
_entry.id   0a6536acab12ba66107b00ab0066d7b2
#
_cell.length_a   1.000
_cell.length_b   1.000
_cell.length_c   1.000
_cell.angle_alpha   90.00
_cell.angle_beta   90.00
_cell.angle_gamma   90.00
#
_symmetry.space_group_name_H-M   'P 1'
#
loop_
_entity.id
_entity.type
_entity.pdbx_description
1 polymer ?
#
loop_
_entity_poly.entity_id
_entity_poly.type
_entity_poly.pdbx_seq_one_letter_code
_entity_poly.pdbx_strand_id
1 'polypeptide(L)'
;MNTFISIVEKQFTQDDQGFKTETDVTVAEVRAYREGRHGSEKWANTASFSTATDLFQFRVIPGVTVTTDMRILCDGHTFEITSVEDVKGRGMYLEVLVQEVKPGG
;
A
#
# COMPACT_ATOMS: atom_id res chain seq x y z
N MET A 1 -5.65 -8.90 12.87
CA MET A 1 -5.70 -7.89 11.82
C MET A 1 -7.06 -7.27 11.82
N ASN A 2 -7.11 -5.96 11.81
CA ASN A 2 -8.30 -5.23 12.21
C ASN A 2 -8.95 -4.39 11.10
N THR A 3 -8.39 -4.35 9.91
CA THR A 3 -8.97 -3.59 8.81
C THR A 3 -8.86 -4.34 7.50
N PHE A 4 -9.77 -4.03 6.57
CA PHE A 4 -9.79 -4.66 5.25
C PHE A 4 -9.25 -3.67 4.23
N ILE A 5 -8.29 -4.11 3.43
CA ILE A 5 -7.66 -3.26 2.42
C ILE A 5 -7.74 -3.89 1.05
N SER A 6 -7.74 -3.05 0.02
CA SER A 6 -7.59 -3.47 -1.37
C SER A 6 -6.26 -2.99 -1.88
N ILE A 7 -5.50 -3.87 -2.52
CA ILE A 7 -4.24 -3.52 -3.14
C ILE A 7 -4.50 -3.40 -4.63
N VAL A 8 -4.19 -2.23 -5.20
CA VAL A 8 -4.47 -1.95 -6.60
C VAL A 8 -3.18 -1.62 -7.34
N GLU A 9 -3.17 -1.98 -8.61
CA GLU A 9 -2.06 -1.69 -9.52
C GLU A 9 -2.57 -0.81 -10.64
N LYS A 10 -1.78 0.18 -11.02
CA LYS A 10 -2.10 1.01 -12.16
C LYS A 10 -1.79 0.28 -13.45
N GLN A 11 -2.77 0.23 -14.34
CA GLN A 11 -2.57 -0.30 -15.68
C GLN A 11 -2.86 0.77 -16.71
N PHE A 12 -2.04 0.82 -17.74
CA PHE A 12 -2.21 1.74 -18.84
C PHE A 12 -2.74 0.99 -20.04
N THR A 13 -3.86 1.47 -20.60
CA THR A 13 -4.41 0.94 -21.83
C THR A 13 -4.32 2.03 -22.90
N GLN A 14 -4.00 1.64 -24.12
CA GLN A 14 -3.93 2.56 -25.24
C GLN A 14 -5.10 2.22 -26.18
N ASP A 15 -5.90 3.22 -26.53
CA ASP A 15 -7.00 3.02 -27.45
C ASP A 15 -6.53 3.11 -28.92
N ASP A 16 -7.47 2.92 -29.85
CA ASP A 16 -7.17 2.93 -31.28
C ASP A 16 -6.69 4.30 -31.78
N GLN A 17 -6.93 5.35 -31.01
CA GLN A 17 -6.53 6.71 -31.35
C GLN A 17 -5.22 7.13 -30.70
N GLY A 18 -4.59 6.23 -29.97
CA GLY A 18 -3.32 6.48 -29.32
C GLY A 18 -3.40 7.13 -27.96
N PHE A 19 -4.60 7.33 -27.42
CA PHE A 19 -4.75 7.88 -26.08
C PHE A 19 -4.48 6.80 -25.04
N LYS A 20 -3.69 7.13 -24.05
CA LYS A 20 -3.43 6.25 -22.91
C LYS A 20 -4.42 6.53 -21.79
N THR A 21 -5.08 5.47 -21.33
CA THR A 21 -5.98 5.55 -20.19
C THR A 21 -5.36 4.81 -19.02
N GLU A 22 -5.32 5.47 -17.87
CA GLU A 22 -4.85 4.87 -16.64
C GLU A 22 -6.03 4.29 -15.88
N THR A 23 -5.96 3.00 -15.55
CA THR A 23 -6.99 2.34 -14.74
C THR A 23 -6.36 1.64 -13.55
N ASP A 24 -7.08 1.60 -12.43
CA ASP A 24 -6.67 0.85 -11.25
C ASP A 24 -7.30 -0.53 -11.30
N VAL A 25 -6.46 -1.56 -11.16
CA VAL A 25 -6.92 -2.94 -11.12
C VAL A 25 -6.63 -3.51 -9.74
N THR A 26 -7.66 -4.05 -9.09
CA THR A 26 -7.49 -4.69 -7.79
C THR A 26 -6.76 -6.01 -7.97
N VAL A 27 -5.57 -6.13 -7.37
CA VAL A 27 -4.78 -7.37 -7.44
C VAL A 27 -4.98 -8.26 -6.23
N ALA A 28 -5.41 -7.70 -5.10
CA ALA A 28 -5.68 -8.47 -3.89
C ALA A 28 -6.55 -7.67 -2.92
N GLU A 29 -7.33 -8.41 -2.12
CA GLU A 29 -8.08 -7.85 -1.00
C GLU A 29 -7.75 -8.68 0.23
N VAL A 30 -7.23 -8.05 1.27
CA VAL A 30 -6.78 -8.76 2.46
C VAL A 30 -7.07 -7.96 3.71
N ARG A 31 -7.06 -8.66 4.84
CA ARG A 31 -7.10 -7.97 6.13
C ARG A 31 -5.69 -7.58 6.53
N ALA A 32 -5.57 -6.39 7.10
CA ALA A 32 -4.29 -5.84 7.52
C ALA A 32 -4.40 -5.22 8.89
N TYR A 33 -3.26 -5.09 9.54
CA TYR A 33 -3.12 -4.26 10.72
C TYR A 33 -2.67 -2.88 10.25
N ARG A 34 -3.40 -1.85 10.66
CA ARG A 34 -3.09 -0.46 10.31
C ARG A 34 -2.60 0.28 11.54
N GLU A 35 -1.52 1.02 11.39
CA GLU A 35 -0.97 1.83 12.44
C GLU A 35 -0.68 3.23 11.89
N GLY A 36 -1.24 4.24 12.52
CA GLY A 36 -0.99 5.62 12.15
C GLY A 36 0.33 6.14 12.71
N ARG A 37 0.76 7.28 12.22
CA ARG A 37 2.07 7.85 12.51
C ARG A 37 2.32 8.14 14.00
N HIS A 38 1.30 8.22 14.81
CA HIS A 38 1.45 8.53 16.23
C HIS A 38 1.35 7.29 17.12
N GLY A 39 1.43 6.11 16.56
CA GLY A 39 1.01 4.89 17.22
C GLY A 39 2.07 4.15 18.04
N SER A 40 3.37 4.23 17.75
CA SER A 40 4.34 3.40 18.47
C SER A 40 5.77 3.87 18.30
N GLU A 41 6.65 3.34 19.18
CA GLU A 41 8.09 3.57 19.10
C GLU A 41 8.70 3.01 17.83
N LYS A 42 8.21 1.86 17.38
CA LYS A 42 8.65 1.25 16.13
C LYS A 42 8.40 2.19 14.96
N TRP A 43 7.24 2.82 14.96
CA TRP A 43 6.87 3.79 13.94
C TRP A 43 7.80 5.01 13.95
N ALA A 44 8.11 5.52 15.14
CA ALA A 44 9.01 6.66 15.27
C ALA A 44 10.38 6.36 14.69
N ASN A 45 10.92 5.17 14.92
CA ASN A 45 12.22 4.78 14.38
C ASN A 45 12.20 4.59 12.87
N THR A 46 11.13 4.00 12.35
CA THR A 46 11.01 3.71 10.92
C THR A 46 10.68 4.97 10.12
N ALA A 47 9.78 5.80 10.65
CA ALA A 47 9.23 6.95 9.93
C ALA A 47 10.15 8.16 9.92
N SER A 48 11.23 8.18 10.68
CA SER A 48 12.12 9.33 10.76
C SER A 48 12.74 9.72 9.41
N PHE A 49 12.80 8.77 8.48
CA PHE A 49 13.36 8.98 7.14
C PHE A 49 12.30 8.95 6.05
N SER A 50 11.03 9.03 6.41
CA SER A 50 9.94 8.79 5.46
C SER A 50 8.88 9.87 5.57
N THR A 51 8.21 10.16 4.45
CA THR A 51 7.02 11.00 4.41
C THR A 51 5.74 10.21 4.69
N ALA A 52 5.87 8.94 5.05
CA ALA A 52 4.73 8.06 5.26
C ALA A 52 3.81 8.55 6.38
N THR A 53 2.51 8.33 6.20
CA THR A 53 1.49 8.70 7.18
C THR A 53 0.98 7.49 7.96
N ASP A 54 1.04 6.31 7.37
CA ASP A 54 0.50 5.08 7.94
C ASP A 54 1.40 3.90 7.62
N LEU A 55 1.24 2.84 8.40
CA LEU A 55 1.88 1.57 8.18
C LEU A 55 0.81 0.49 8.12
N PHE A 56 0.91 -0.39 7.14
CA PHE A 56 0.06 -1.59 7.05
C PHE A 56 0.92 -2.82 7.18
N GLN A 57 0.44 -3.78 7.95
CA GLN A 57 1.07 -5.10 8.08
C GLN A 57 0.04 -6.16 7.72
N PHE A 58 0.41 -7.06 6.81
CA PHE A 58 -0.47 -8.15 6.38
C PHE A 58 0.37 -9.35 5.95
N ARG A 59 -0.30 -10.50 5.84
CA ARG A 59 0.39 -11.72 5.41
C ARG A 59 0.78 -11.63 3.95
N VAL A 60 1.93 -12.23 3.63
CA VAL A 60 2.35 -12.38 2.24
C VAL A 60 1.25 -13.07 1.44
N ILE A 61 0.93 -12.54 0.27
CA ILE A 61 -0.16 -13.01 -0.58
C ILE A 61 0.44 -13.91 -1.67
N PRO A 62 0.06 -15.19 -1.74
CA PRO A 62 0.57 -16.07 -2.79
C PRO A 62 0.25 -15.54 -4.18
N GLY A 63 1.25 -15.54 -5.04
CA GLY A 63 1.09 -15.11 -6.42
C GLY A 63 1.07 -13.59 -6.64
N VAL A 64 1.21 -12.80 -5.57
CA VAL A 64 1.20 -11.34 -5.66
C VAL A 64 2.50 -10.79 -5.08
N THR A 65 3.17 -9.95 -5.86
CA THR A 65 4.35 -9.21 -5.40
C THR A 65 3.93 -7.77 -5.20
N VAL A 66 3.94 -7.30 -3.95
CA VAL A 66 3.58 -5.92 -3.62
C VAL A 66 4.79 -5.03 -3.87
N THR A 67 4.58 -3.96 -4.62
CA THR A 67 5.65 -3.02 -4.99
C THR A 67 5.22 -1.58 -4.70
N THR A 68 6.18 -0.67 -4.80
CA THR A 68 5.92 0.76 -4.61
C THR A 68 5.10 1.38 -5.75
N ASP A 69 4.89 0.64 -6.84
CA ASP A 69 4.02 1.09 -7.93
C ASP A 69 2.54 0.87 -7.63
N MET A 70 2.24 0.14 -6.58
CA MET A 70 0.88 -0.18 -6.19
C MET A 70 0.34 0.83 -5.19
N ARG A 71 -0.97 0.78 -4.98
CA ARG A 71 -1.68 1.61 -4.00
C ARG A 71 -2.53 0.74 -3.10
N ILE A 72 -2.86 1.28 -1.93
CA ILE A 72 -3.75 0.62 -0.97
C ILE A 72 -5.00 1.49 -0.82
N LEU A 73 -6.17 0.86 -0.92
CA LEU A 73 -7.45 1.51 -0.63
C LEU A 73 -7.96 0.95 0.69
N CYS A 74 -8.31 1.85 1.60
CA CYS A 74 -8.79 1.48 2.94
C CYS A 74 -9.79 2.52 3.42
N ASP A 75 -11.01 2.08 3.71
CA ASP A 75 -12.07 2.92 4.27
C ASP A 75 -12.32 4.23 3.49
N GLY A 76 -12.27 4.15 2.16
CA GLY A 76 -12.47 5.32 1.30
C GLY A 76 -11.23 6.20 1.14
N HIS A 77 -10.12 5.82 1.76
CA HIS A 77 -8.86 6.53 1.62
C HIS A 77 -7.94 5.82 0.65
N THR A 78 -7.15 6.60 -0.09
CA THR A 78 -6.16 6.07 -1.03
C THR A 78 -4.77 6.36 -0.48
N PHE A 79 -3.92 5.34 -0.51
CA PHE A 79 -2.54 5.45 -0.02
C PHE A 79 -1.58 5.02 -1.10
N GLU A 80 -0.50 5.79 -1.26
CA GLU A 80 0.63 5.41 -2.11
C GLU A 80 1.64 4.64 -1.26
N ILE A 81 2.17 3.54 -1.82
CA ILE A 81 3.16 2.73 -1.13
C ILE A 81 4.53 3.39 -1.29
N THR A 82 5.18 3.71 -0.17
CA THR A 82 6.51 4.31 -0.18
C THR A 82 7.61 3.30 0.06
N SER A 83 7.31 2.22 0.78
CA SER A 83 8.29 1.18 1.02
C SER A 83 7.59 -0.14 1.36
N VAL A 84 8.20 -1.24 0.97
CA VAL A 84 7.71 -2.59 1.27
C VAL A 84 8.84 -3.36 1.93
N GLU A 85 8.55 -3.97 3.07
CA GLU A 85 9.54 -4.71 3.83
C GLU A 85 8.98 -6.04 4.30
N ASP A 86 9.78 -7.11 4.14
CA ASP A 86 9.44 -8.43 4.65
C ASP A 86 9.82 -8.49 6.12
N VAL A 87 8.83 -8.70 6.98
CA VAL A 87 9.05 -8.72 8.44
C VAL A 87 9.97 -9.87 8.80
N LYS A 88 11.12 -9.53 9.37
CA LYS A 88 12.14 -10.50 9.82
C LYS A 88 12.68 -11.40 8.71
N GLY A 89 12.46 -11.06 7.44
CA GLY A 89 12.98 -11.85 6.32
C GLY A 89 12.43 -13.26 6.23
N ARG A 90 11.25 -13.53 6.80
CA ARG A 90 10.69 -14.88 6.87
C ARG A 90 9.67 -15.20 5.80
N GLY A 91 9.31 -14.23 4.96
CA GLY A 91 8.31 -14.46 3.92
C GLY A 91 6.90 -14.70 4.43
N MET A 92 6.59 -14.31 5.67
CA MET A 92 5.26 -14.52 6.26
C MET A 92 4.41 -13.27 6.30
N TYR A 93 5.02 -12.14 6.63
CA TYR A 93 4.33 -10.86 6.76
C TYR A 93 5.08 -9.78 6.02
N LEU A 94 4.33 -8.84 5.46
CA LEU A 94 4.88 -7.62 4.87
C LEU A 94 4.50 -6.43 5.73
N GLU A 95 5.45 -5.52 5.91
CA GLU A 95 5.18 -4.19 6.45
C GLU A 95 5.30 -3.20 5.31
N VAL A 96 4.25 -2.43 5.11
CA VAL A 96 4.16 -1.50 3.99
C VAL A 96 3.98 -0.10 4.56
N LEU A 97 4.93 0.78 4.28
CA LEU A 97 4.81 2.19 4.61
C LEU A 97 4.07 2.89 3.50
N VAL A 98 3.09 3.69 3.84
CA VAL A 98 2.23 4.34 2.87
C VAL A 98 2.06 5.83 3.22
N GLN A 99 1.76 6.61 2.20
CA GLN A 99 1.41 8.02 2.34
C GLN A 99 0.01 8.23 1.80
N GLU A 100 -0.86 8.83 2.61
CA GLU A 100 -2.21 9.10 2.18
C GLU A 100 -2.22 10.13 1.06
N VAL A 101 -2.99 9.84 -0.01
CA VAL A 101 -3.19 10.76 -1.12
C VAL A 101 -4.46 11.53 -0.85
N LYS A 102 -4.35 12.85 -0.70
CA LYS A 102 -5.51 13.69 -0.44
C LYS A 102 -6.27 13.95 -1.73
N PRO A 103 -7.60 13.70 -1.75
CA PRO A 103 -8.41 13.98 -2.94
C PRO A 103 -8.35 15.47 -3.31
N GLY A 104 -8.23 15.76 -4.59
CA GLY A 104 -8.26 17.12 -5.10
C GLY A 104 -7.09 18.00 -4.72
N GLY A 105 -6.05 17.39 -4.15
CA GLY A 105 -4.86 18.12 -3.72
C GLY A 105 -3.93 18.46 -4.84
#